data_f0f2ce5bb4f282ab8a2be8d753dcf436
#
_entry.id   f0f2ce5bb4f282ab8a2be8d753dcf436
#
_cell.length_a   1.000
_cell.length_b   1.000
_cell.length_c   1.000
_cell.angle_alpha   90.00
_cell.angle_beta   90.00
_cell.angle_gamma   90.00
#
_symmetry.space_group_name_H-M   'P 1'
#
loop_
_entity.id
_entity.type
_entity.pdbx_description
1 polymer ?
#
loop_
_entity_poly.entity_id
_entity_poly.type
_entity_poly.pdbx_seq_one_letter_code
_entity_poly.pdbx_strand_id
1 'polypeptide(L)'
;MGRVSYFSIILLIAFLCPRAFAQKTTILYAPDDDGKVYTSLSEALLSDKPVYRLKITKLASKDSLPEELFQLTELRELTVKGCKLCRLNQSIGKLSHLQYLNLDHNKILRLPETIGNLTDLRTLIISRNILEELPEGIGNLHQLATIDAWGNPLYVLPHSINNISKTLQVLDLRQIPLTKWEYEAMEQLLPNTDIKFTDICECENRRDHD
;
A
#
# COMPACT_ATOMS: atom_id res chain seq x y z
N MET A 1 -13.92 -15.70 -44.28
CA MET A 1 -13.17 -14.50 -43.82
C MET A 1 -13.14 -14.53 -42.31
N GLY A 2 -12.06 -15.08 -41.74
CA GLY A 2 -11.92 -15.36 -40.35
C GLY A 2 -11.40 -14.14 -39.56
N ARG A 3 -12.09 -13.81 -38.50
CA ARG A 3 -11.56 -12.90 -37.45
C ARG A 3 -10.52 -13.64 -36.66
N VAL A 4 -9.28 -13.27 -36.82
CA VAL A 4 -8.16 -13.74 -35.97
C VAL A 4 -8.28 -13.06 -34.63
N SER A 5 -8.51 -13.87 -33.58
CA SER A 5 -8.55 -13.47 -32.19
C SER A 5 -7.13 -13.10 -31.72
N TYR A 6 -6.91 -11.86 -31.29
CA TYR A 6 -5.68 -11.39 -30.67
C TYR A 6 -5.61 -11.80 -29.19
N PHE A 7 -5.72 -13.10 -28.92
CA PHE A 7 -5.55 -13.63 -27.57
C PHE A 7 -4.46 -14.69 -27.58
N SER A 8 -3.22 -14.35 -27.83
CA SER A 8 -2.10 -15.27 -27.57
C SER A 8 -0.77 -14.68 -28.06
N ILE A 9 -0.21 -13.68 -27.45
CA ILE A 9 1.24 -13.40 -27.47
C ILE A 9 1.57 -12.47 -26.27
N ILE A 10 1.46 -12.98 -25.04
CA ILE A 10 2.24 -12.51 -23.89
C ILE A 10 2.48 -13.72 -22.98
N LEU A 11 3.18 -14.69 -23.51
CA LEU A 11 3.73 -15.78 -22.68
C LEU A 11 4.99 -16.33 -23.36
N LEU A 12 6.07 -15.62 -23.31
CA LEU A 12 7.43 -16.17 -23.40
C LEU A 12 8.46 -15.04 -23.42
N ILE A 13 8.84 -14.51 -22.26
CA ILE A 13 10.20 -14.01 -21.94
C ILE A 13 10.20 -13.75 -20.42
N ALA A 14 10.27 -14.81 -19.62
CA ALA A 14 10.46 -14.71 -18.18
C ALA A 14 11.41 -15.80 -17.69
N PHE A 15 12.57 -15.91 -18.35
CA PHE A 15 13.69 -16.68 -17.81
C PHE A 15 14.97 -15.99 -18.24
N LEU A 16 15.53 -15.19 -17.33
CA LEU A 16 16.95 -14.80 -17.21
C LEU A 16 17.08 -13.38 -16.65
N CYS A 17 16.73 -13.19 -15.39
CA CYS A 17 17.41 -12.29 -14.43
C CYS A 17 16.64 -12.25 -13.09
N PRO A 18 17.08 -12.94 -12.02
CA PRO A 18 16.27 -13.08 -10.80
C PRO A 18 16.38 -11.92 -9.83
N ARG A 19 16.93 -10.75 -10.20
CA ARG A 19 17.16 -9.65 -9.23
C ARG A 19 16.81 -8.23 -9.67
N ALA A 20 16.13 -8.02 -10.79
CA ALA A 20 15.88 -6.67 -11.32
C ALA A 20 14.49 -6.41 -11.89
N PHE A 21 13.47 -7.20 -11.53
CA PHE A 21 12.09 -6.82 -11.83
C PHE A 21 11.39 -6.49 -10.51
N ALA A 22 11.35 -5.20 -10.17
CA ALA A 22 10.22 -4.68 -9.42
C ALA A 22 8.98 -5.05 -10.24
N GLN A 23 8.34 -6.17 -9.92
CA GLN A 23 7.09 -6.56 -10.54
C GLN A 23 6.12 -5.42 -10.29
N LYS A 24 5.87 -4.63 -11.35
CA LYS A 24 4.82 -3.64 -11.35
C LYS A 24 3.54 -4.39 -10.99
N THR A 25 3.08 -4.23 -9.76
CA THR A 25 1.88 -4.91 -9.27
C THR A 25 0.77 -4.63 -10.27
N THR A 26 0.33 -5.67 -10.99
CA THR A 26 -0.66 -5.49 -12.06
C THR A 26 -2.02 -5.26 -11.43
N ILE A 27 -2.55 -4.07 -11.61
CA ILE A 27 -3.92 -3.74 -11.23
C ILE A 27 -4.85 -4.42 -12.22
N LEU A 28 -5.82 -5.18 -11.69
CA LEU A 28 -6.83 -5.85 -12.50
C LEU A 28 -7.99 -4.88 -12.75
N TYR A 29 -8.09 -4.40 -13.97
CA TYR A 29 -9.15 -3.50 -14.37
C TYR A 29 -10.44 -4.25 -14.77
N ALA A 30 -11.58 -3.59 -14.59
CA ALA A 30 -12.86 -4.11 -15.08
C ALA A 30 -12.91 -4.02 -16.61
N PRO A 31 -13.70 -4.88 -17.28
CA PRO A 31 -13.82 -4.86 -18.74
C PRO A 31 -14.35 -3.55 -19.33
N ASP A 32 -15.12 -2.79 -18.55
CA ASP A 32 -15.70 -1.49 -18.89
C ASP A 32 -14.88 -0.29 -18.40
N ASP A 33 -13.66 -0.53 -17.90
CA ASP A 33 -12.76 0.51 -17.44
C ASP A 33 -12.20 1.31 -18.63
N ASP A 34 -12.62 2.56 -18.73
CA ASP A 34 -12.18 3.50 -19.78
C ASP A 34 -10.82 4.16 -19.50
N GLY A 35 -10.17 3.79 -18.42
CA GLY A 35 -8.87 4.37 -18.00
C GLY A 35 -8.96 5.76 -17.38
N LYS A 36 -10.16 6.31 -17.17
CA LYS A 36 -10.33 7.66 -16.61
C LYS A 36 -9.88 7.74 -15.18
N VAL A 37 -9.09 8.76 -14.87
CA VAL A 37 -8.68 9.13 -13.51
C VAL A 37 -9.44 10.39 -13.11
N TYR A 38 -10.31 10.28 -12.12
CA TYR A 38 -10.99 11.43 -11.55
C TYR A 38 -10.05 12.17 -10.60
N THR A 39 -10.03 13.50 -10.70
CA THR A 39 -9.21 14.37 -9.84
C THR A 39 -10.04 15.22 -8.89
N SER A 40 -11.36 15.14 -9.01
CA SER A 40 -12.35 15.77 -8.15
C SER A 40 -13.34 14.73 -7.62
N LEU A 41 -13.53 14.71 -6.30
CA LEU A 41 -14.53 13.83 -5.69
C LEU A 41 -15.95 14.19 -6.17
N SER A 42 -16.25 15.49 -6.30
CA SER A 42 -17.56 15.94 -6.79
C SER A 42 -17.84 15.44 -8.21
N GLU A 43 -16.84 15.48 -9.11
CA GLU A 43 -16.97 14.93 -10.46
C GLU A 43 -17.16 13.42 -10.43
N ALA A 44 -16.42 12.72 -9.59
CA ALA A 44 -16.52 11.26 -9.43
C ALA A 44 -17.93 10.86 -8.93
N LEU A 45 -18.48 11.56 -7.95
CA LEU A 45 -19.81 11.29 -7.39
C LEU A 45 -20.96 11.58 -8.36
N LEU A 46 -20.75 12.44 -9.35
CA LEU A 46 -21.73 12.78 -10.39
C LEU A 46 -21.59 11.89 -11.63
N SER A 47 -20.69 10.93 -11.62
CA SER A 47 -20.46 10.04 -12.77
C SER A 47 -21.60 9.04 -12.92
N ASP A 48 -22.14 8.91 -14.14
CA ASP A 48 -23.11 7.87 -14.51
C ASP A 48 -22.43 6.48 -14.71
N LYS A 49 -21.09 6.45 -14.68
CA LYS A 49 -20.29 5.23 -14.84
C LYS A 49 -19.59 4.85 -13.56
N PRO A 50 -19.22 3.57 -13.38
CA PRO A 50 -18.38 3.16 -12.26
C PRO A 50 -17.07 3.94 -12.22
N VAL A 51 -16.66 4.36 -11.02
CA VAL A 51 -15.41 5.09 -10.78
C VAL A 51 -14.35 4.14 -10.28
N TYR A 52 -13.36 3.85 -11.11
CA TYR A 52 -12.28 2.92 -10.77
C TYR A 52 -11.03 3.62 -10.22
N ARG A 53 -10.80 4.89 -10.58
CA ARG A 53 -9.59 5.63 -10.16
C ARG A 53 -9.94 7.03 -9.67
N LEU A 54 -9.46 7.34 -8.45
CA LEU A 54 -9.62 8.66 -7.86
C LEU A 54 -8.28 9.16 -7.31
N LYS A 55 -7.89 10.37 -7.70
CA LYS A 55 -6.69 11.04 -7.22
C LYS A 55 -7.06 12.38 -6.59
N ILE A 56 -6.86 12.50 -5.29
CA ILE A 56 -7.11 13.71 -4.52
C ILE A 56 -5.77 14.36 -4.17
N THR A 57 -5.59 15.63 -4.53
CA THR A 57 -4.40 16.41 -4.21
C THR A 57 -4.71 17.58 -3.27
N LYS A 58 -6.00 17.87 -3.03
CA LYS A 58 -6.47 18.88 -2.08
C LYS A 58 -7.71 18.36 -1.37
N LEU A 59 -7.76 18.54 -0.06
CA LEU A 59 -8.93 18.25 0.77
C LEU A 59 -9.46 19.55 1.36
N ALA A 60 -10.78 19.66 1.47
CA ALA A 60 -11.44 20.77 2.16
C ALA A 60 -11.21 20.67 3.68
N SER A 61 -11.30 19.47 4.23
CA SER A 61 -10.92 19.14 5.61
C SER A 61 -9.59 18.38 5.60
N LYS A 62 -8.75 18.65 6.59
CA LYS A 62 -7.47 17.94 6.80
C LYS A 62 -7.61 16.80 7.81
N ASP A 63 -8.71 16.74 8.54
CA ASP A 63 -8.87 15.74 9.59
C ASP A 63 -9.08 14.34 9.03
N SER A 64 -10.03 14.19 8.11
CA SER A 64 -10.43 12.91 7.54
C SER A 64 -10.92 13.06 6.11
N LEU A 65 -11.04 11.94 5.40
CA LEU A 65 -11.70 11.89 4.09
C LEU A 65 -13.20 12.12 4.24
N PRO A 66 -13.86 12.79 3.25
CA PRO A 66 -15.31 12.93 3.26
C PRO A 66 -15.99 11.56 3.15
N GLU A 67 -17.08 11.36 3.91
CA GLU A 67 -17.78 10.08 3.95
C GLU A 67 -18.40 9.68 2.60
N GLU A 68 -18.73 10.65 1.77
CA GLU A 68 -19.27 10.44 0.42
C GLU A 68 -18.29 9.68 -0.48
N LEU A 69 -16.97 9.80 -0.24
CA LEU A 69 -15.96 9.06 -0.97
C LEU A 69 -16.19 7.54 -0.89
N PHE A 70 -16.63 7.06 0.26
CA PHE A 70 -16.80 5.63 0.51
C PHE A 70 -18.08 5.05 -0.12
N GLN A 71 -18.83 5.86 -0.88
CA GLN A 71 -19.91 5.40 -1.76
C GLN A 71 -19.36 4.87 -3.09
N LEU A 72 -18.13 5.24 -3.45
CA LEU A 72 -17.46 4.79 -4.68
C LEU A 72 -16.87 3.37 -4.49
N THR A 73 -17.72 2.38 -4.28
CA THR A 73 -17.33 1.00 -3.91
C THR A 73 -16.54 0.27 -5.01
N GLU A 74 -16.67 0.70 -6.28
CA GLU A 74 -15.94 0.13 -7.40
C GLU A 74 -14.50 0.63 -7.53
N LEU A 75 -14.04 1.53 -6.63
CA LEU A 75 -12.68 2.05 -6.66
C LEU A 75 -11.65 0.91 -6.57
N ARG A 76 -10.69 0.95 -7.48
CA ARG A 76 -9.53 0.06 -7.55
C ARG A 76 -8.22 0.80 -7.25
N GLU A 77 -8.18 2.09 -7.55
CA GLU A 77 -7.06 2.95 -7.21
C GLU A 77 -7.53 4.21 -6.48
N LEU A 78 -6.99 4.43 -5.30
CA LEU A 78 -7.18 5.66 -4.54
C LEU A 78 -5.83 6.29 -4.21
N THR A 79 -5.64 7.53 -4.65
CA THR A 79 -4.48 8.34 -4.27
C THR A 79 -4.94 9.59 -3.53
N VAL A 80 -4.47 9.75 -2.28
CA VAL A 80 -4.67 10.93 -1.45
C VAL A 80 -3.29 11.37 -0.95
N LYS A 81 -2.55 12.08 -1.80
CA LYS A 81 -1.16 12.42 -1.55
C LYS A 81 -0.98 13.89 -1.19
N GLY A 82 -0.20 14.16 -0.13
CA GLY A 82 0.18 15.54 0.23
C GLY A 82 -0.97 16.40 0.74
N CYS A 83 -2.06 15.79 1.20
CA CYS A 83 -3.28 16.48 1.62
C CYS A 83 -3.27 16.93 3.09
N LYS A 84 -2.19 16.61 3.84
CA LYS A 84 -2.09 16.83 5.30
C LYS A 84 -3.17 16.07 6.10
N LEU A 85 -3.65 14.95 5.55
CA LEU A 85 -4.66 14.10 6.17
C LEU A 85 -4.14 13.58 7.52
N CYS A 86 -4.92 13.74 8.60
CA CYS A 86 -4.52 13.34 9.94
C CYS A 86 -5.06 11.96 10.32
N ARG A 87 -6.23 11.57 9.80
CA ARG A 87 -6.90 10.31 10.12
C ARG A 87 -7.48 9.66 8.87
N LEU A 88 -7.38 8.35 8.81
CA LEU A 88 -8.10 7.55 7.83
C LEU A 88 -9.35 6.98 8.51
N ASN A 89 -10.53 7.22 7.90
CA ASN A 89 -11.81 6.79 8.45
C ASN A 89 -11.92 5.26 8.47
N GLN A 90 -12.67 4.72 9.44
CA GLN A 90 -13.07 3.31 9.46
C GLN A 90 -13.82 2.89 8.17
N SER A 91 -14.54 3.83 7.56
CA SER A 91 -15.28 3.63 6.31
C SER A 91 -14.41 3.25 5.12
N ILE A 92 -13.06 3.37 5.20
CA ILE A 92 -12.14 2.86 4.17
C ILE A 92 -12.39 1.38 3.86
N GLY A 93 -12.76 0.59 4.85
CA GLY A 93 -13.06 -0.83 4.69
C GLY A 93 -14.26 -1.16 3.80
N LYS A 94 -15.05 -0.15 3.37
CA LYS A 94 -16.13 -0.33 2.38
C LYS A 94 -15.60 -0.48 0.95
N LEU A 95 -14.35 -0.07 0.69
CA LEU A 95 -13.73 -0.10 -0.63
C LEU A 95 -13.02 -1.45 -0.88
N SER A 96 -13.74 -2.57 -0.73
CA SER A 96 -13.16 -3.93 -0.77
C SER A 96 -12.46 -4.27 -2.09
N HIS A 97 -12.83 -3.63 -3.20
CA HIS A 97 -12.20 -3.82 -4.51
C HIS A 97 -10.93 -2.98 -4.73
N LEU A 98 -10.50 -2.22 -3.71
CA LEU A 98 -9.31 -1.37 -3.81
C LEU A 98 -8.04 -2.24 -3.91
N GLN A 99 -7.27 -2.03 -4.98
CA GLN A 99 -6.02 -2.75 -5.27
C GLN A 99 -4.77 -1.90 -5.02
N TYR A 100 -4.91 -0.59 -5.12
CA TYR A 100 -3.85 0.38 -4.91
C TYR A 100 -4.33 1.51 -4.03
N LEU A 101 -3.68 1.69 -2.87
CA LEU A 101 -3.94 2.79 -1.95
C LEU A 101 -2.66 3.58 -1.72
N ASN A 102 -2.69 4.88 -2.08
CA ASN A 102 -1.58 5.79 -1.87
C ASN A 102 -1.99 6.95 -0.96
N LEU A 103 -1.42 6.95 0.24
CA LEU A 103 -1.59 7.97 1.29
C LEU A 103 -0.28 8.70 1.58
N ASP A 104 0.69 8.69 0.63
CA ASP A 104 2.00 9.28 0.79
C ASP A 104 1.94 10.78 1.15
N HIS A 105 2.88 11.20 1.99
CA HIS A 105 3.08 12.59 2.39
C HIS A 105 1.83 13.21 3.04
N ASN A 106 1.33 12.57 4.10
CA ASN A 106 0.24 13.05 4.95
C ASN A 106 0.70 13.20 6.42
N LYS A 107 -0.24 13.25 7.35
CA LYS A 107 0.01 13.35 8.79
C LYS A 107 -0.75 12.26 9.56
N ILE A 108 -0.87 11.09 8.96
CA ILE A 108 -1.64 9.98 9.54
C ILE A 108 -0.84 9.38 10.69
N LEU A 109 -1.47 9.34 11.87
CA LEU A 109 -0.88 8.76 13.07
C LEU A 109 -1.15 7.25 13.17
N ARG A 110 -2.34 6.82 12.75
CA ARG A 110 -2.77 5.41 12.81
C ARG A 110 -3.66 5.06 11.63
N LEU A 111 -3.51 3.84 11.14
CA LEU A 111 -4.46 3.24 10.20
C LEU A 111 -5.58 2.54 11.00
N PRO A 112 -6.82 2.55 10.51
CA PRO A 112 -7.92 1.81 11.17
C PRO A 112 -7.78 0.30 10.94
N GLU A 113 -8.29 -0.50 11.87
CA GLU A 113 -8.33 -1.97 11.74
C GLU A 113 -9.11 -2.42 10.50
N THR A 114 -10.09 -1.63 10.08
CA THR A 114 -10.88 -1.89 8.86
C THR A 114 -10.08 -1.82 7.56
N ILE A 115 -8.80 -1.39 7.61
CA ILE A 115 -7.89 -1.53 6.46
C ILE A 115 -7.82 -2.99 6.00
N GLY A 116 -7.93 -3.95 6.93
CA GLY A 116 -7.95 -5.38 6.65
C GLY A 116 -9.14 -5.87 5.83
N ASN A 117 -10.16 -5.03 5.61
CA ASN A 117 -11.30 -5.35 4.75
C ASN A 117 -11.01 -5.08 3.27
N LEU A 118 -9.86 -4.46 2.94
CA LEU A 118 -9.43 -4.22 1.56
C LEU A 118 -8.81 -5.48 0.96
N THR A 119 -9.56 -6.55 0.88
CA THR A 119 -9.06 -7.91 0.56
C THR A 119 -8.39 -8.02 -0.81
N ASP A 120 -8.71 -7.12 -1.75
CA ASP A 120 -8.07 -7.05 -3.08
C ASP A 120 -6.80 -6.19 -3.10
N LEU A 121 -6.40 -5.58 -1.95
CA LEU A 121 -5.29 -4.64 -1.90
C LEU A 121 -3.96 -5.34 -2.19
N ARG A 122 -3.20 -4.78 -3.15
CA ARG A 122 -1.90 -5.28 -3.62
C ARG A 122 -0.76 -4.34 -3.27
N THR A 123 -1.04 -3.04 -3.25
CA THR A 123 -0.04 -2.01 -2.97
C THR A 123 -0.59 -1.00 -1.97
N LEU A 124 0.12 -0.85 -0.87
CA LEU A 124 -0.15 0.13 0.18
C LEU A 124 1.05 1.08 0.29
N ILE A 125 0.85 2.35 -0.06
CA ILE A 125 1.85 3.41 0.09
C ILE A 125 1.40 4.34 1.20
N ILE A 126 2.13 4.33 2.29
CA ILE A 126 1.89 5.12 3.50
C ILE A 126 3.14 5.91 3.91
N SER A 127 4.10 6.01 3.00
CA SER A 127 5.35 6.72 3.23
C SER A 127 5.15 8.18 3.64
N ARG A 128 6.11 8.73 4.39
CA ARG A 128 6.12 10.12 4.86
C ARG A 128 4.85 10.54 5.59
N ASN A 129 4.49 9.73 6.58
CA ASN A 129 3.46 10.00 7.57
C ASN A 129 4.07 10.03 8.98
N ILE A 130 3.24 9.96 10.00
CA ILE A 130 3.67 9.88 11.41
C ILE A 130 3.13 8.62 12.08
N LEU A 131 3.10 7.52 11.32
CA LEU A 131 2.63 6.21 11.79
C LEU A 131 3.65 5.61 12.76
N GLU A 132 3.21 5.23 13.94
CA GLU A 132 4.01 4.58 14.97
C GLU A 132 3.88 3.05 14.90
N GLU A 133 2.76 2.55 14.40
CA GLU A 133 2.44 1.13 14.29
C GLU A 133 1.54 0.85 13.08
N LEU A 134 1.53 -0.40 12.62
CA LEU A 134 0.54 -0.92 11.67
C LEU A 134 -0.53 -1.69 12.45
N PRO A 135 -1.82 -1.62 12.03
CA PRO A 135 -2.90 -2.36 12.70
C PRO A 135 -2.81 -3.86 12.44
N GLU A 136 -3.35 -4.67 13.35
CA GLU A 136 -3.44 -6.13 13.17
C GLU A 136 -4.26 -6.53 11.93
N GLY A 137 -5.21 -5.69 11.52
CA GLY A 137 -5.97 -5.87 10.27
C GLY A 137 -5.12 -6.06 9.03
N ILE A 138 -3.83 -5.60 9.03
CA ILE A 138 -2.94 -5.77 7.88
C ILE A 138 -2.75 -7.25 7.50
N GLY A 139 -2.78 -8.15 8.47
CA GLY A 139 -2.65 -9.59 8.26
C GLY A 139 -3.79 -10.25 7.47
N ASN A 140 -4.90 -9.54 7.24
CA ASN A 140 -6.02 -10.02 6.44
C ASN A 140 -5.85 -9.73 4.95
N LEU A 141 -4.83 -8.96 4.56
CA LEU A 141 -4.60 -8.52 3.20
C LEU A 141 -3.81 -9.56 2.39
N HIS A 142 -4.42 -10.73 2.16
CA HIS A 142 -3.73 -11.87 1.54
C HIS A 142 -3.28 -11.67 0.09
N GLN A 143 -3.63 -10.55 -0.55
CA GLN A 143 -3.11 -10.17 -1.86
C GLN A 143 -2.05 -9.07 -1.79
N LEU A 144 -1.72 -8.57 -0.59
CA LEU A 144 -0.77 -7.47 -0.41
C LEU A 144 0.64 -7.93 -0.76
N ALA A 145 1.21 -7.28 -1.78
CA ALA A 145 2.55 -7.56 -2.29
C ALA A 145 3.56 -6.48 -1.91
N THR A 146 3.10 -5.25 -1.70
CA THR A 146 4.00 -4.11 -1.43
C THR A 146 3.44 -3.23 -0.32
N ILE A 147 4.28 -2.98 0.68
CA ILE A 147 4.08 -1.94 1.69
C ILE A 147 5.25 -0.94 1.57
N ASP A 148 4.95 0.30 1.21
CA ASP A 148 5.91 1.40 1.28
C ASP A 148 5.57 2.25 2.51
N ALA A 149 6.32 2.07 3.59
CA ALA A 149 6.17 2.78 4.86
C ALA A 149 7.36 3.71 5.15
N TRP A 150 8.20 4.01 4.15
CA TRP A 150 9.35 4.87 4.27
C TRP A 150 9.07 6.19 4.99
N GLY A 151 9.97 6.59 5.89
CA GLY A 151 9.87 7.89 6.55
C GLY A 151 8.70 8.02 7.53
N ASN A 152 8.39 6.94 8.24
CA ASN A 152 7.50 6.91 9.40
C ASN A 152 8.28 6.57 10.68
N PRO A 153 7.83 6.95 11.87
CA PRO A 153 8.41 6.53 13.14
C PRO A 153 7.90 5.15 13.60
N LEU A 154 7.76 4.19 12.66
CA LEU A 154 7.33 2.83 13.01
C LEU A 154 8.40 2.16 13.89
N TYR A 155 7.98 1.56 15.01
CA TYR A 155 8.86 0.84 15.91
C TYR A 155 8.43 -0.60 16.15
N VAL A 156 7.28 -1.01 15.66
CA VAL A 156 6.79 -2.39 15.77
C VAL A 156 5.95 -2.78 14.55
N LEU A 157 6.11 -4.02 14.10
CA LEU A 157 5.20 -4.66 13.16
C LEU A 157 4.17 -5.50 13.93
N PRO A 158 2.91 -5.56 13.49
CA PRO A 158 1.88 -6.38 14.12
C PRO A 158 2.20 -7.87 13.97
N HIS A 159 1.78 -8.69 14.92
CA HIS A 159 1.99 -10.14 14.84
C HIS A 159 1.33 -10.76 13.61
N SER A 160 0.20 -10.22 13.19
CA SER A 160 -0.54 -10.67 12.00
C SER A 160 0.20 -10.49 10.69
N ILE A 161 1.29 -9.71 10.63
CA ILE A 161 2.10 -9.53 9.41
C ILE A 161 2.60 -10.87 8.87
N ASN A 162 2.81 -11.86 9.76
CA ASN A 162 3.19 -13.22 9.39
C ASN A 162 2.16 -13.92 8.50
N ASN A 163 0.88 -13.57 8.61
CA ASN A 163 -0.19 -14.17 7.79
C ASN A 163 -0.03 -13.85 6.30
N ILE A 164 0.66 -12.76 5.98
CA ILE A 164 0.93 -12.33 4.61
C ILE A 164 2.39 -12.54 4.18
N SER A 165 3.20 -13.24 4.96
CA SER A 165 4.63 -13.50 4.68
C SER A 165 4.89 -14.22 3.36
N LYS A 166 3.89 -14.93 2.81
CA LYS A 166 3.99 -15.60 1.51
C LYS A 166 3.68 -14.70 0.32
N THR A 167 2.93 -13.63 0.52
CA THR A 167 2.46 -12.71 -0.53
C THR A 167 3.18 -11.38 -0.53
N LEU A 168 3.64 -10.93 0.65
CA LEU A 168 4.39 -9.70 0.78
C LEU A 168 5.79 -9.85 0.16
N GLN A 169 6.04 -9.11 -0.91
CA GLN A 169 7.29 -9.15 -1.67
C GLN A 169 8.24 -8.00 -1.30
N VAL A 170 7.68 -6.83 -1.00
CA VAL A 170 8.46 -5.61 -0.69
C VAL A 170 7.90 -4.94 0.56
N LEU A 171 8.78 -4.67 1.51
CA LEU A 171 8.51 -3.86 2.70
C LEU A 171 9.57 -2.76 2.80
N ASP A 172 9.18 -1.51 2.52
CA ASP A 172 10.10 -0.38 2.57
C ASP A 172 10.00 0.33 3.94
N LEU A 173 11.03 0.13 4.76
CA LEU A 173 11.18 0.69 6.11
C LEU A 173 12.35 1.68 6.19
N ARG A 174 12.80 2.25 5.08
CA ARG A 174 13.90 3.22 5.10
C ARG A 174 13.57 4.45 5.94
N GLN A 175 14.57 5.05 6.56
CA GLN A 175 14.46 6.14 7.53
C GLN A 175 13.64 5.79 8.79
N ILE A 176 13.46 4.51 9.08
CA ILE A 176 12.95 4.02 10.35
C ILE A 176 14.17 3.64 11.19
N PRO A 177 14.32 4.12 12.43
CA PRO A 177 15.47 3.83 13.27
C PRO A 177 15.37 2.42 13.88
N LEU A 178 15.63 1.40 13.06
CA LEU A 178 15.66 0.01 13.48
C LEU A 178 17.07 -0.34 14.00
N THR A 179 17.13 -1.08 15.09
CA THR A 179 18.34 -1.75 15.56
C THR A 179 18.63 -2.97 14.69
N LYS A 180 19.87 -3.42 14.68
CA LYS A 180 20.27 -4.65 13.98
C LYS A 180 19.43 -5.86 14.39
N TRP A 181 19.14 -5.98 15.67
CA TRP A 181 18.33 -7.07 16.22
C TRP A 181 16.87 -7.04 15.70
N GLU A 182 16.25 -5.88 15.67
CA GLU A 182 14.89 -5.73 15.13
C GLU A 182 14.83 -6.09 13.65
N TYR A 183 15.83 -5.68 12.89
CA TYR A 183 15.94 -6.06 11.49
C TYR A 183 16.07 -7.59 11.30
N GLU A 184 16.98 -8.24 12.01
CA GLU A 184 17.19 -9.68 11.96
C GLU A 184 15.91 -10.45 12.36
N ALA A 185 15.17 -9.96 13.35
CA ALA A 185 13.87 -10.52 13.74
C ALA A 185 12.82 -10.39 12.62
N MET A 186 12.80 -9.26 11.90
CA MET A 186 11.90 -9.07 10.76
C MET A 186 12.26 -9.98 9.57
N GLU A 187 13.54 -10.18 9.27
CA GLU A 187 13.97 -11.13 8.23
C GLU A 187 13.54 -12.56 8.54
N GLN A 188 13.61 -12.98 9.81
CA GLN A 188 13.13 -14.29 10.23
C GLN A 188 11.60 -14.42 10.09
N LEU A 189 10.88 -13.35 10.38
CA LEU A 189 9.42 -13.32 10.28
C LEU A 189 8.93 -13.29 8.83
N LEU A 190 9.67 -12.62 7.95
CA LEU A 190 9.32 -12.36 6.55
C LEU A 190 10.41 -12.85 5.57
N PRO A 191 10.72 -14.15 5.55
CA PRO A 191 11.91 -14.69 4.85
C PRO A 191 11.85 -14.56 3.32
N ASN A 192 10.68 -14.26 2.74
CA ASN A 192 10.50 -14.11 1.29
C ASN A 192 10.30 -12.66 0.86
N THR A 193 10.44 -11.71 1.79
CA THR A 193 10.16 -10.29 1.57
C THR A 193 11.48 -9.52 1.39
N ASP A 194 11.57 -8.69 0.35
CA ASP A 194 12.64 -7.70 0.20
C ASP A 194 12.40 -6.54 1.19
N ILE A 195 13.05 -6.59 2.35
CA ILE A 195 12.95 -5.56 3.38
C ILE A 195 14.01 -4.50 3.10
N LYS A 196 13.55 -3.30 2.74
CA LYS A 196 14.42 -2.13 2.53
C LYS A 196 14.52 -1.31 3.80
N PHE A 197 15.72 -1.03 4.24
CA PHE A 197 15.99 -0.17 5.41
C PHE A 197 17.18 0.73 5.12
N THR A 198 17.39 1.73 5.96
CA THR A 198 18.59 2.57 5.91
C THR A 198 19.71 1.85 6.66
N ASP A 199 20.95 1.94 6.17
CA ASP A 199 22.09 1.31 6.81
C ASP A 199 22.10 1.55 8.33
N ILE A 200 22.22 0.44 9.06
CA ILE A 200 22.24 0.45 10.51
C ILE A 200 23.53 1.19 10.93
N CYS A 201 23.38 2.21 11.74
CA CYS A 201 24.54 2.88 12.32
C CYS A 201 25.24 1.88 13.26
N GLU A 202 26.47 1.46 12.95
CA GLU A 202 27.29 0.55 13.78
C GLU A 202 27.68 1.16 15.14
N CYS A 203 27.02 2.22 15.58
CA CYS A 203 27.39 2.97 16.77
C CYS A 203 27.10 2.26 18.10
N GLU A 204 26.44 1.11 18.13
CA GLU A 204 26.12 0.38 19.36
C GLU A 204 27.23 -0.56 19.86
N ASN A 205 28.31 -0.80 19.09
CA ASN A 205 29.39 -1.69 19.51
C ASN A 205 30.44 -1.05 20.46
N ARG A 206 30.19 0.13 21.03
CA ARG A 206 31.16 0.82 21.92
C ARG A 206 30.81 0.84 23.41
N ARG A 207 29.81 0.09 23.87
CA ARG A 207 29.44 0.12 25.29
C ARG A 207 29.83 -1.12 26.12
N ASP A 208 30.51 -2.10 25.55
CA ASP A 208 30.85 -3.34 26.25
C ASP A 208 32.35 -3.48 26.59
N HIS A 209 33.13 -2.39 26.59
CA HIS A 209 34.50 -2.41 27.05
C HIS A 209 34.82 -1.14 27.88
N ASP A 210 34.29 -1.05 29.08
CA ASP A 210 34.89 -0.35 30.24
C ASP A 210 34.46 -1.02 31.55
#